data_c05a734f5f6553a0aac4bba5210c3d1b
#
_entry.id   c05a734f5f6553a0aac4bba5210c3d1b
#
_cell.length_a   1.000
_cell.length_b   1.000
_cell.length_c   1.000
_cell.angle_alpha   90.00
_cell.angle_beta   90.00
_cell.angle_gamma   90.00
#
_symmetry.space_group_name_H-M   'P 1'
#
loop_
_entity.id
_entity.type
_entity.pdbx_description
1 polymer ?
#
loop_
_entity_poly.entity_id
_entity_poly.type
_entity_poly.pdbx_seq_one_letter_code
_entity_poly.pdbx_strand_id
1 'polypeptide(L)'
;MDSKLDHGYFRKIAAAASLLTAALLVTLLAGPAHAVNWTEAGDAGDLLGTAQEPMGDGSLRNIYGTISTNADVDLYRIFISDPTSFSASVTSTSGNFDSVLALFNGGGYGVYANDDARLGDRNAGLPAGSFLGPQAPGWYYLAVFGLDTTPTSGNGFTPDHYIGPEVSAPFTQIIGASGPGGASPLTGWAPVDSDDVASINEGYRLRLSGTMVSAVPEPETYAMLLAGLGLIGTMVRRRSSSIG
;
A
#
# COMPACT_ATOMS: atom_id res chain seq x y z
N MET A 1 -20.46 -21.38 -65.73
CA MET A 1 -19.90 -20.16 -65.08
C MET A 1 -20.14 -20.28 -63.59
N ASP A 2 -19.19 -20.91 -62.93
CA ASP A 2 -19.32 -21.39 -61.53
C ASP A 2 -19.06 -20.27 -60.54
N SER A 3 -20.09 -19.91 -59.79
CA SER A 3 -19.95 -19.01 -58.63
C SER A 3 -19.65 -19.82 -57.35
N LYS A 4 -18.45 -20.35 -57.22
CA LYS A 4 -17.92 -20.77 -55.93
C LYS A 4 -17.46 -19.53 -55.16
N LEU A 5 -18.41 -18.79 -54.61
CA LEU A 5 -18.09 -17.76 -53.62
C LEU A 5 -17.48 -18.45 -52.40
N ASP A 6 -16.23 -18.12 -52.17
CA ASP A 6 -15.31 -18.72 -51.23
C ASP A 6 -15.82 -18.60 -49.76
N HIS A 7 -16.43 -19.67 -49.27
CA HIS A 7 -16.88 -19.81 -47.88
C HIS A 7 -15.74 -19.62 -46.87
N GLY A 8 -14.49 -19.75 -47.33
CA GLY A 8 -13.30 -19.53 -46.49
C GLY A 8 -13.06 -18.06 -46.17
N TYR A 9 -13.45 -17.16 -47.09
CA TYR A 9 -13.24 -15.71 -46.87
C TYR A 9 -14.20 -15.16 -45.84
N PHE A 10 -15.48 -15.55 -45.85
CA PHE A 10 -16.47 -15.14 -44.85
C PHE A 10 -16.20 -15.68 -43.46
N ARG A 11 -15.61 -16.90 -43.34
CA ARG A 11 -15.20 -17.48 -42.05
C ARG A 11 -14.02 -16.69 -41.44
N LYS A 12 -13.07 -16.22 -42.27
CA LYS A 12 -11.93 -15.40 -41.78
C LYS A 12 -12.36 -14.00 -41.34
N ILE A 13 -13.31 -13.37 -42.06
CA ILE A 13 -13.85 -12.07 -41.65
C ILE A 13 -14.68 -12.19 -40.37
N ALA A 14 -15.49 -13.22 -40.21
CA ALA A 14 -16.26 -13.45 -38.99
C ALA A 14 -15.36 -13.72 -37.77
N ALA A 15 -14.25 -14.47 -37.94
CA ALA A 15 -13.28 -14.74 -36.90
C ALA A 15 -12.50 -13.47 -36.50
N ALA A 16 -12.12 -12.62 -37.46
CA ALA A 16 -11.45 -11.36 -37.20
C ALA A 16 -12.37 -10.35 -36.48
N ALA A 17 -13.65 -10.27 -36.88
CA ALA A 17 -14.64 -9.42 -36.21
C ALA A 17 -14.90 -9.87 -34.77
N SER A 18 -14.93 -11.18 -34.49
CA SER A 18 -15.12 -11.71 -33.14
C SER A 18 -13.92 -11.45 -32.24
N LEU A 19 -12.70 -11.45 -32.76
CA LEU A 19 -11.48 -11.12 -32.02
C LEU A 19 -11.39 -9.62 -31.72
N LEU A 20 -11.80 -8.76 -32.65
CA LEU A 20 -11.84 -7.30 -32.43
C LEU A 20 -12.90 -6.91 -31.39
N THR A 21 -14.06 -7.54 -31.38
CA THR A 21 -15.10 -7.27 -30.37
C THR A 21 -14.69 -7.78 -28.99
N ALA A 22 -13.98 -8.90 -28.89
CA ALA A 22 -13.46 -9.38 -27.61
C ALA A 22 -12.34 -8.48 -27.06
N ALA A 23 -11.44 -7.99 -27.92
CA ALA A 23 -10.39 -7.05 -27.52
C ALA A 23 -10.94 -5.68 -27.09
N LEU A 24 -11.97 -5.17 -27.76
CA LEU A 24 -12.64 -3.91 -27.43
C LEU A 24 -13.43 -4.00 -26.11
N LEU A 25 -13.99 -5.17 -25.79
CA LEU A 25 -14.73 -5.38 -24.53
C LEU A 25 -13.80 -5.40 -23.31
N VAL A 26 -12.56 -5.87 -23.46
CA VAL A 26 -11.57 -5.90 -22.38
C VAL A 26 -11.06 -4.49 -22.03
N THR A 27 -10.97 -3.59 -22.99
CA THR A 27 -10.52 -2.21 -22.74
C THR A 27 -11.59 -1.33 -22.09
N LEU A 28 -12.87 -1.70 -22.16
CA LEU A 28 -13.97 -0.97 -21.53
C LEU A 28 -14.17 -1.30 -20.04
N LEU A 29 -13.46 -2.33 -19.51
CA LEU A 29 -13.54 -2.74 -18.11
C LEU A 29 -12.48 -2.07 -17.21
N ALA A 30 -11.56 -1.29 -17.77
CA ALA A 30 -10.68 -0.44 -16.99
C ALA A 30 -11.45 0.81 -16.57
N GLY A 31 -12.14 0.74 -15.43
CA GLY A 31 -12.73 1.91 -14.79
C GLY A 31 -11.67 2.99 -14.52
N PRO A 32 -12.06 4.25 -14.35
CA PRO A 32 -11.13 5.31 -13.97
C PRO A 32 -10.48 4.93 -12.64
N ALA A 33 -9.15 5.09 -12.56
CA ALA A 33 -8.43 4.89 -11.31
C ALA A 33 -8.94 5.90 -10.28
N HIS A 34 -9.68 5.44 -9.29
CA HIS A 34 -10.21 6.27 -8.22
C HIS A 34 -9.12 6.58 -7.20
N ALA A 35 -9.20 7.77 -6.60
CA ALA A 35 -8.39 8.15 -5.46
C ALA A 35 -9.09 7.63 -4.18
N VAL A 36 -8.40 6.80 -3.41
CA VAL A 36 -8.92 6.24 -2.16
C VAL A 36 -8.42 7.07 -0.99
N ASN A 37 -9.35 7.48 -0.16
CA ASN A 37 -9.10 8.00 1.18
C ASN A 37 -9.57 6.92 2.17
N TRP A 38 -8.72 6.54 3.08
CA TRP A 38 -8.99 5.49 4.05
C TRP A 38 -8.87 6.04 5.46
N THR A 39 -9.63 5.51 6.38
CA THR A 39 -9.56 5.88 7.81
C THR A 39 -9.31 4.60 8.59
N GLU A 40 -8.41 4.65 9.54
CA GLU A 40 -8.13 3.52 10.42
C GLU A 40 -9.39 3.04 11.16
N ALA A 41 -9.43 1.76 11.44
CA ALA A 41 -10.52 1.12 12.17
C ALA A 41 -10.05 0.74 13.57
N GLY A 42 -10.33 1.58 14.55
CA GLY A 42 -9.77 1.46 15.90
C GLY A 42 -8.29 1.87 15.89
N ASP A 43 -7.41 1.00 16.34
CA ASP A 43 -5.96 1.16 16.39
C ASP A 43 -5.33 0.37 15.23
N ALA A 44 -4.38 0.99 14.50
CA ALA A 44 -3.72 0.37 13.35
C ALA A 44 -2.71 -0.73 13.73
N GLY A 45 -2.38 -0.84 15.01
CA GLY A 45 -1.51 -1.84 15.60
C GLY A 45 -0.03 -1.67 15.25
N ASP A 46 0.85 -2.08 16.17
CA ASP A 46 2.26 -1.72 16.19
C ASP A 46 3.17 -2.72 15.46
N LEU A 47 2.68 -3.92 15.14
CA LEU A 47 3.50 -5.00 14.62
C LEU A 47 3.10 -5.42 13.20
N LEU A 48 4.01 -6.06 12.48
CA LEU A 48 3.77 -6.54 11.12
C LEU A 48 2.51 -7.41 11.00
N GLY A 49 2.20 -8.21 12.03
CA GLY A 49 1.03 -9.09 12.07
C GLY A 49 -0.27 -8.39 12.46
N THR A 50 -0.22 -7.18 13.01
CA THR A 50 -1.37 -6.36 13.41
C THR A 50 -1.57 -5.12 12.54
N ALA A 51 -0.64 -4.86 11.62
CA ALA A 51 -0.71 -3.74 10.68
C ALA A 51 -2.03 -3.73 9.90
N GLN A 52 -2.67 -2.58 9.82
CA GLN A 52 -3.89 -2.44 9.02
C GLN A 52 -3.56 -2.31 7.53
N GLU A 53 -4.38 -2.94 6.70
CA GLU A 53 -4.28 -2.87 5.25
C GLU A 53 -5.44 -2.01 4.70
N PRO A 54 -5.15 -0.82 4.15
CA PRO A 54 -6.16 -0.01 3.48
C PRO A 54 -6.77 -0.76 2.29
N MET A 55 -8.09 -0.78 2.22
CA MET A 55 -8.86 -1.48 1.19
C MET A 55 -9.62 -0.50 0.30
N GLY A 56 -9.91 -0.91 -0.92
CA GLY A 56 -10.68 -0.11 -1.88
C GLY A 56 -10.35 -0.48 -3.32
N ASP A 57 -10.50 0.46 -4.23
CA ASP A 57 -10.14 0.32 -5.63
C ASP A 57 -9.45 1.59 -6.13
N GLY A 58 -8.20 1.47 -6.60
CA GLY A 58 -7.42 2.54 -7.18
C GLY A 58 -6.23 3.03 -6.38
N SER A 59 -5.89 4.31 -6.53
CA SER A 59 -4.72 4.90 -5.87
C SER A 59 -5.02 5.29 -4.43
N LEU A 60 -4.26 4.77 -3.48
CA LEU A 60 -4.33 5.21 -2.08
C LEU A 60 -3.72 6.61 -1.95
N ARG A 61 -4.53 7.59 -1.59
CA ARG A 61 -4.11 8.99 -1.51
C ARG A 61 -3.94 9.51 -0.10
N ASN A 62 -4.85 9.14 0.78
CA ASN A 62 -4.80 9.58 2.16
C ASN A 62 -5.17 8.43 3.10
N ILE A 63 -4.47 8.38 4.23
CA ILE A 63 -4.86 7.63 5.41
C ILE A 63 -5.11 8.65 6.53
N TYR A 64 -6.19 8.48 7.27
CA TYR A 64 -6.51 9.27 8.46
C TYR A 64 -6.42 8.35 9.66
N GLY A 65 -5.66 8.74 10.66
CA GLY A 65 -5.45 7.97 11.87
C GLY A 65 -5.31 8.86 13.10
N THR A 66 -5.09 8.20 14.24
CA THR A 66 -4.97 8.86 15.55
C THR A 66 -3.93 8.14 16.40
N ILE A 67 -2.89 8.83 16.78
CA ILE A 67 -1.93 8.38 17.79
C ILE A 67 -2.54 8.62 19.17
N SER A 68 -2.78 7.55 19.90
CA SER A 68 -3.50 7.59 21.20
C SER A 68 -2.59 7.95 22.36
N THR A 69 -1.33 7.55 22.32
CA THR A 69 -0.30 7.84 23.32
C THR A 69 1.01 8.19 22.63
N ASN A 70 1.99 8.73 23.38
CA ASN A 70 3.33 8.99 22.83
C ASN A 70 4.15 7.71 22.54
N ALA A 71 3.69 6.54 23.00
CA ALA A 71 4.28 5.23 22.69
C ALA A 71 3.52 4.46 21.61
N ASP A 72 2.43 5.01 21.10
CA ASP A 72 1.56 4.41 20.09
C ASP A 72 2.19 4.50 18.70
N VAL A 73 1.96 3.49 17.88
CA VAL A 73 2.47 3.36 16.53
C VAL A 73 1.38 2.83 15.59
N ASP A 74 1.05 3.59 14.60
CA ASP A 74 0.16 3.14 13.54
C ASP A 74 0.96 2.53 12.39
N LEU A 75 0.82 1.22 12.19
CA LEU A 75 1.49 0.50 11.13
C LEU A 75 0.49 0.10 10.03
N TYR A 76 0.76 0.55 8.81
CA TYR A 76 -0.05 0.28 7.63
C TYR A 76 0.68 -0.61 6.64
N ARG A 77 0.03 -1.68 6.19
CA ARG A 77 0.51 -2.48 5.08
C ARG A 77 0.01 -1.90 3.78
N ILE A 78 0.90 -1.35 2.96
CA ILE A 78 0.59 -0.64 1.72
C ILE A 78 1.24 -1.30 0.51
N PHE A 79 0.61 -1.23 -0.66
CA PHE A 79 1.22 -1.66 -1.91
C PHE A 79 1.80 -0.45 -2.66
N ILE A 80 3.12 -0.40 -2.79
CA ILE A 80 3.82 0.60 -3.60
C ILE A 80 3.84 0.08 -5.04
N SER A 81 3.09 0.76 -5.92
CA SER A 81 2.98 0.41 -7.34
C SER A 81 4.02 1.11 -8.20
N ASP A 82 4.46 2.30 -7.80
CA ASP A 82 5.49 3.09 -8.46
C ASP A 82 6.51 3.61 -7.44
N PRO A 83 7.63 2.88 -7.25
CA PRO A 83 8.69 3.27 -6.32
C PRO A 83 9.32 4.62 -6.61
N THR A 84 9.38 5.03 -7.87
CA THR A 84 10.03 6.28 -8.27
C THR A 84 9.21 7.51 -7.90
N SER A 85 7.88 7.37 -7.86
CA SER A 85 6.94 8.42 -7.45
C SER A 85 6.46 8.26 -6.00
N PHE A 86 6.90 7.20 -5.30
CA PHE A 86 6.49 6.98 -3.92
C PHE A 86 6.92 8.13 -3.04
N SER A 87 5.96 8.71 -2.33
CA SER A 87 6.20 9.65 -1.23
C SER A 87 5.13 9.49 -0.16
N ALA A 88 5.49 9.83 1.06
CA ALA A 88 4.58 9.90 2.19
C ALA A 88 4.81 11.19 2.97
N SER A 89 3.77 11.83 3.48
CA SER A 89 3.89 13.00 4.35
C SER A 89 2.77 13.03 5.37
N VAL A 90 3.11 13.28 6.62
CA VAL A 90 2.16 13.47 7.71
C VAL A 90 1.73 14.93 7.77
N THR A 91 0.51 15.17 8.19
CA THR A 91 0.02 16.48 8.65
C THR A 91 -0.77 16.22 9.92
N SER A 92 -0.28 16.72 11.06
CA SER A 92 -1.03 16.70 12.32
C SER A 92 -2.29 17.55 12.19
N THR A 93 -3.41 17.06 12.71
CA THR A 93 -4.67 17.80 12.71
C THR A 93 -4.80 18.77 13.89
N SER A 94 -4.05 18.54 14.97
CA SER A 94 -4.00 19.38 16.17
C SER A 94 -2.84 20.39 16.14
N GLY A 95 -1.79 20.09 15.36
CA GLY A 95 -0.58 20.91 15.25
C GLY A 95 0.47 20.67 16.34
N ASN A 96 0.25 19.72 17.26
CA ASN A 96 1.19 19.44 18.37
C ASN A 96 1.91 18.09 18.23
N PHE A 97 1.45 17.20 17.35
CA PHE A 97 2.05 15.91 17.12
C PHE A 97 3.38 16.05 16.36
N ASP A 98 4.46 15.65 17.02
CA ASP A 98 5.81 15.56 16.45
C ASP A 98 5.98 14.15 15.86
N SER A 99 5.75 14.03 14.55
CA SER A 99 5.59 12.76 13.88
C SER A 99 6.89 12.27 13.26
N VAL A 100 7.10 10.97 13.29
CA VAL A 100 8.14 10.26 12.53
C VAL A 100 7.49 9.32 11.54
N LEU A 101 8.07 9.18 10.34
CA LEU A 101 7.71 8.19 9.35
C LEU A 101 8.84 7.19 9.15
N ALA A 102 8.51 5.89 9.15
CA ALA A 102 9.44 4.84 8.78
C ALA A 102 8.80 3.88 7.79
N LEU A 103 9.55 3.52 6.75
CA LEU A 103 9.15 2.52 5.76
C LEU A 103 9.95 1.24 5.97
N PHE A 104 9.24 0.11 5.96
CA PHE A 104 9.82 -1.24 6.00
C PHE A 104 9.39 -2.00 4.75
N ASN A 105 10.24 -2.89 4.25
CA ASN A 105 9.88 -3.77 3.15
C ASN A 105 8.89 -4.88 3.59
N GLY A 106 8.40 -5.68 2.65
CA GLY A 106 7.43 -6.74 2.94
C GLY A 106 7.91 -7.82 3.90
N GLY A 107 9.21 -7.91 4.17
CA GLY A 107 9.82 -8.78 5.18
C GLY A 107 10.04 -8.09 6.54
N GLY A 108 9.64 -6.83 6.67
CA GLY A 108 9.80 -6.05 7.91
C GLY A 108 11.17 -5.40 8.09
N TYR A 109 12.07 -5.48 7.10
CA TYR A 109 13.37 -4.81 7.17
C TYR A 109 13.22 -3.32 6.89
N GLY A 110 13.90 -2.49 7.66
CA GLY A 110 13.90 -1.04 7.50
C GLY A 110 14.42 -0.62 6.13
N VAL A 111 13.74 0.33 5.50
CA VAL A 111 14.13 0.94 4.22
C VAL A 111 14.69 2.33 4.48
N TYR A 112 13.86 3.24 4.94
CA TYR A 112 14.26 4.59 5.31
C TYR A 112 13.23 5.24 6.24
N ALA A 113 13.67 6.28 6.93
CA ALA A 113 12.84 7.04 7.86
C ALA A 113 13.18 8.54 7.81
N ASN A 114 12.29 9.35 8.34
CA ASN A 114 12.47 10.79 8.51
C ASN A 114 11.58 11.26 9.67
N ASP A 115 12.11 12.23 10.40
CA ASP A 115 11.43 12.92 11.47
C ASP A 115 10.75 14.20 10.91
N ASP A 116 11.53 15.18 10.49
CA ASP A 116 11.04 16.46 9.98
C ASP A 116 11.15 16.53 8.46
N ALA A 117 10.07 16.83 7.74
CA ALA A 117 10.13 17.12 6.31
C ALA A 117 10.90 18.43 6.02
N ARG A 118 10.94 19.36 7.00
CA ARG A 118 11.60 20.66 6.91
C ARG A 118 12.07 21.12 8.29
N LEU A 119 13.11 21.92 8.30
CA LEU A 119 13.62 22.51 9.54
C LEU A 119 12.53 23.33 10.26
N GLY A 120 12.26 22.95 11.51
CA GLY A 120 11.25 23.58 12.37
C GLY A 120 9.81 23.16 12.06
N ASP A 121 9.63 22.11 11.25
CA ASP A 121 8.36 21.41 11.07
C ASP A 121 8.33 20.21 12.03
N ARG A 122 7.16 19.83 12.48
CA ARG A 122 6.92 18.62 13.28
C ARG A 122 6.26 17.52 12.47
N ASN A 123 6.23 17.70 11.17
CA ASN A 123 5.57 16.76 10.26
C ASN A 123 6.61 16.02 9.44
N ALA A 124 6.65 14.70 9.60
CA ALA A 124 7.54 13.83 8.87
C ALA A 124 7.22 13.76 7.38
N GLY A 125 8.24 13.48 6.57
CA GLY A 125 8.08 13.30 5.13
C GLY A 125 9.12 12.40 4.50
N LEU A 126 8.65 11.40 3.75
CA LEU A 126 9.47 10.52 2.93
C LEU A 126 9.37 11.00 1.47
N PRO A 127 10.41 11.63 0.92
CA PRO A 127 10.36 12.21 -0.42
C PRO A 127 10.43 11.16 -1.53
N ALA A 128 9.80 11.46 -2.66
CA ALA A 128 9.95 10.66 -3.88
C ALA A 128 11.40 10.73 -4.42
N GLY A 129 11.82 9.66 -5.08
CA GLY A 129 13.14 9.60 -5.73
C GLY A 129 14.33 9.55 -4.77
N SER A 130 14.13 9.30 -3.49
CA SER A 130 15.23 9.05 -2.54
C SER A 130 16.00 7.79 -2.95
N PHE A 131 17.33 7.85 -2.93
CA PHE A 131 18.18 6.68 -3.21
C PHE A 131 18.05 5.59 -2.13
N LEU A 132 17.60 5.96 -0.92
CA LEU A 132 17.27 5.03 0.16
C LEU A 132 15.85 4.49 0.05
N GLY A 133 15.00 5.07 -0.81
CA GLY A 133 13.58 4.71 -0.94
C GLY A 133 13.35 3.31 -1.51
N PRO A 134 12.08 2.95 -1.72
CA PRO A 134 11.73 1.62 -2.25
C PRO A 134 12.33 1.44 -3.66
N GLN A 135 12.92 0.26 -3.93
CA GLN A 135 13.59 -0.03 -5.20
C GLN A 135 12.74 -0.86 -6.16
N ALA A 136 11.65 -1.46 -5.70
CA ALA A 136 10.77 -2.30 -6.50
C ALA A 136 9.30 -2.12 -6.09
N PRO A 137 8.35 -2.30 -7.01
CA PRO A 137 6.94 -2.43 -6.64
C PRO A 137 6.72 -3.62 -5.70
N GLY A 138 5.81 -3.49 -4.75
CA GLY A 138 5.53 -4.56 -3.81
C GLY A 138 4.83 -4.08 -2.54
N TRP A 139 4.69 -5.02 -1.60
CA TRP A 139 4.15 -4.75 -0.29
C TRP A 139 5.21 -4.17 0.64
N TYR A 140 4.84 -3.13 1.35
CA TYR A 140 5.65 -2.43 2.33
C TYR A 140 4.82 -2.16 3.58
N TYR A 141 5.49 -1.87 4.69
CA TYR A 141 4.87 -1.39 5.91
C TYR A 141 5.32 0.05 6.13
N LEU A 142 4.36 0.94 6.35
CA LEU A 142 4.59 2.34 6.64
C LEU A 142 4.10 2.63 8.05
N ALA A 143 5.02 3.07 8.91
CA ALA A 143 4.74 3.43 10.29
C ALA A 143 4.62 4.94 10.45
N VAL A 144 3.64 5.36 11.25
CA VAL A 144 3.49 6.71 11.80
C VAL A 144 3.61 6.60 13.31
N PHE A 145 4.49 7.37 13.93
CA PHE A 145 4.71 7.34 15.38
C PHE A 145 5.29 8.66 15.87
N GLY A 146 5.34 8.88 17.18
CA GLY A 146 5.91 10.07 17.78
C GLY A 146 7.44 9.99 17.91
N LEU A 147 8.10 11.16 18.01
CA LEU A 147 9.54 11.29 18.19
C LEU A 147 10.07 10.49 19.42
N ASP A 148 9.22 10.28 20.42
CA ASP A 148 9.58 9.56 21.65
C ASP A 148 9.58 8.02 21.50
N THR A 149 9.41 7.50 20.28
CA THR A 149 9.34 6.06 19.99
C THR A 149 10.32 5.67 18.91
N THR A 150 10.98 4.51 19.04
CA THR A 150 11.97 4.02 18.08
C THR A 150 11.70 2.58 17.70
N PRO A 151 11.75 2.23 16.39
CA PRO A 151 11.61 0.86 15.93
C PRO A 151 12.79 -0.01 16.37
N THR A 152 12.51 -1.23 16.81
CA THR A 152 13.50 -2.19 17.28
C THR A 152 13.42 -3.51 16.55
N SER A 153 14.53 -4.26 16.57
CA SER A 153 14.62 -5.64 16.06
C SER A 153 15.36 -6.53 17.04
N GLY A 154 15.09 -7.85 17.00
CA GLY A 154 15.76 -8.80 17.88
C GLY A 154 15.12 -8.92 19.26
N ASN A 155 15.91 -9.25 20.29
CA ASN A 155 15.40 -9.73 21.58
C ASN A 155 15.25 -8.66 22.68
N GLY A 156 15.03 -7.41 22.35
CA GLY A 156 14.83 -6.42 23.40
C GLY A 156 14.89 -4.96 22.98
N PHE A 157 14.38 -4.12 23.86
CA PHE A 157 14.34 -2.68 23.76
C PHE A 157 15.65 -2.07 24.28
N THR A 158 16.77 -2.38 23.63
CA THR A 158 18.05 -1.77 23.97
C THR A 158 18.55 -0.92 22.81
N PRO A 159 19.35 0.13 23.04
CA PRO A 159 19.93 0.95 21.96
C PRO A 159 20.64 0.12 20.88
N ASP A 160 21.17 -1.03 21.25
CA ASP A 160 21.86 -1.94 20.33
C ASP A 160 20.94 -2.67 19.34
N HIS A 161 19.62 -2.60 19.53
CA HIS A 161 18.62 -3.25 18.69
C HIS A 161 17.80 -2.27 17.82
N TYR A 162 18.12 -0.99 17.85
CA TYR A 162 17.46 0.02 17.01
C TYR A 162 17.71 -0.25 15.54
N ILE A 163 16.66 -0.18 14.73
CA ILE A 163 16.74 -0.37 13.27
C ILE A 163 17.45 0.82 12.61
N GLY A 164 17.28 2.03 13.15
CA GLY A 164 17.91 3.24 12.68
C GLY A 164 18.90 3.83 13.66
N PRO A 165 19.75 4.77 13.26
CA PRO A 165 20.44 5.63 14.21
C PRO A 165 19.39 6.37 15.03
N GLU A 166 19.71 6.71 16.27
CA GLU A 166 18.90 7.67 17.01
C GLU A 166 18.67 8.88 16.10
N VAL A 167 17.43 9.33 16.01
CA VAL A 167 17.11 10.53 15.24
C VAL A 167 17.78 11.70 15.95
N SER A 168 19.02 11.97 15.57
CA SER A 168 19.78 13.11 16.05
C SER A 168 19.73 14.23 15.03
N ALA A 169 19.79 15.45 15.48
CA ALA A 169 19.84 16.61 14.60
C ALA A 169 20.91 16.45 13.49
N PRO A 170 20.63 16.85 12.24
CA PRO A 170 19.40 17.54 11.83
C PRO A 170 18.25 16.56 11.58
N PHE A 171 17.11 16.77 12.24
CA PHE A 171 15.89 15.96 12.15
C PHE A 171 15.32 15.86 10.72
N THR A 172 15.71 16.78 9.83
CA THR A 172 15.33 16.77 8.41
C THR A 172 16.08 15.72 7.57
N GLN A 173 17.01 14.98 8.16
CA GLN A 173 17.79 13.99 7.44
C GLN A 173 16.93 12.74 7.14
N ILE A 174 17.03 12.27 5.90
CA ILE A 174 16.53 10.94 5.53
C ILE A 174 17.56 9.91 5.97
N ILE A 175 17.16 8.99 6.85
CA ILE A 175 18.03 7.95 7.40
C ILE A 175 17.66 6.59 6.87
N GLY A 176 18.65 5.73 6.65
CA GLY A 176 18.47 4.31 6.34
C GLY A 176 18.50 3.44 7.58
N ALA A 177 18.21 2.16 7.43
CA ALA A 177 18.29 1.15 8.50
C ALA A 177 19.76 0.79 8.81
N SER A 178 20.51 1.74 9.35
CA SER A 178 21.95 1.64 9.63
C SER A 178 22.29 1.42 11.11
N GLY A 179 21.29 1.37 11.99
CA GLY A 179 21.47 1.03 13.39
C GLY A 179 21.88 -0.44 13.59
N PRO A 180 22.28 -0.83 14.80
CA PRO A 180 22.73 -2.20 15.13
C PRO A 180 21.71 -3.28 14.79
N GLY A 181 20.41 -2.97 14.88
CA GLY A 181 19.30 -3.84 14.49
C GLY A 181 18.91 -3.80 13.01
N GLY A 182 19.54 -2.95 12.19
CA GLY A 182 19.11 -2.66 10.82
C GLY A 182 19.15 -3.85 9.85
N ALA A 183 19.93 -4.88 10.16
CA ALA A 183 20.00 -6.12 9.38
C ALA A 183 18.91 -7.14 9.76
N SER A 184 18.02 -6.83 10.68
CA SER A 184 16.95 -7.70 11.17
C SER A 184 15.58 -7.05 10.99
N PRO A 185 14.50 -7.84 10.88
CA PRO A 185 13.15 -7.30 10.73
C PRO A 185 12.64 -6.66 12.01
N LEU A 186 11.66 -5.76 11.86
CA LEU A 186 10.93 -5.13 12.95
C LEU A 186 10.30 -6.18 13.87
N THR A 187 10.56 -6.08 15.18
CA THR A 187 9.97 -6.96 16.19
C THR A 187 9.26 -6.21 17.31
N GLY A 188 9.43 -4.90 17.41
CA GLY A 188 8.81 -4.07 18.44
C GLY A 188 9.21 -2.62 18.34
N TRP A 189 8.83 -1.87 19.38
CA TRP A 189 9.10 -0.44 19.54
C TRP A 189 9.62 -0.19 20.95
N ALA A 190 10.53 0.75 21.08
CA ALA A 190 11.07 1.19 22.36
C ALA A 190 10.72 2.66 22.57
N PRO A 191 10.09 3.03 23.67
CA PRO A 191 9.98 4.43 24.05
C PRO A 191 11.39 4.97 24.38
N VAL A 192 11.65 6.20 23.95
CA VAL A 192 12.90 6.89 24.26
C VAL A 192 12.96 7.29 25.77
N ASP A 193 11.79 7.61 26.33
CA ASP A 193 11.62 7.83 27.77
C ASP A 193 10.55 6.88 28.30
N SER A 194 10.94 5.91 29.13
CA SER A 194 10.05 4.85 29.60
C SER A 194 9.06 5.29 30.68
N ASP A 195 9.24 6.48 31.24
CA ASP A 195 8.51 6.91 32.44
C ASP A 195 7.27 7.77 32.13
N ASP A 196 7.08 8.22 30.89
CA ASP A 196 5.98 9.12 30.51
C ASP A 196 5.18 8.65 29.29
N VAL A 197 4.40 7.58 29.45
CA VAL A 197 3.39 7.18 28.45
C VAL A 197 2.17 8.06 28.62
N ALA A 198 2.20 9.26 28.06
CA ALA A 198 1.10 10.19 28.09
C ALA A 198 0.04 9.86 27.02
N SER A 199 -1.24 10.01 27.38
CA SER A 199 -2.33 9.98 26.40
C SER A 199 -2.35 11.31 25.65
N ILE A 200 -2.14 11.27 24.32
CA ILE A 200 -2.08 12.48 23.49
C ILE A 200 -3.29 12.65 22.56
N ASN A 201 -3.86 11.56 22.07
CA ASN A 201 -5.04 11.57 21.19
C ASN A 201 -4.90 12.51 19.98
N GLU A 202 -3.79 12.39 19.26
CA GLU A 202 -3.41 13.29 18.17
C GLU A 202 -3.81 12.71 16.81
N GLY A 203 -4.80 13.36 16.18
CA GLY A 203 -5.22 13.01 14.83
C GLY A 203 -4.19 13.42 13.77
N TYR A 204 -4.05 12.60 12.72
CA TYR A 204 -3.20 12.94 11.59
C TYR A 204 -3.82 12.55 10.25
N ARG A 205 -3.29 13.15 9.21
CA ARG A 205 -3.48 12.75 7.82
C ARG A 205 -2.14 12.36 7.21
N LEU A 206 -2.04 11.15 6.74
CA LEU A 206 -0.93 10.64 5.95
C LEU A 206 -1.29 10.76 4.47
N ARG A 207 -0.55 11.59 3.72
CA ARG A 207 -0.71 11.75 2.27
C ARG A 207 0.30 10.88 1.53
N LEU A 208 -0.16 10.15 0.50
CA LEU A 208 0.62 9.17 -0.24
C LEU A 208 0.62 9.46 -1.74
N SER A 209 1.70 9.05 -2.42
CA SER A 209 1.78 8.91 -3.86
C SER A 209 2.50 7.60 -4.22
N GLY A 210 2.34 7.12 -5.47
CA GLY A 210 2.96 5.87 -5.92
C GLY A 210 2.40 4.61 -5.29
N THR A 211 1.24 4.69 -4.63
CA THR A 211 0.60 3.59 -3.91
C THR A 211 -0.76 3.24 -4.50
N MET A 212 -1.14 1.98 -4.35
CA MET A 212 -2.47 1.46 -4.71
C MET A 212 -3.04 0.67 -3.54
N VAL A 213 -4.36 0.63 -3.45
CA VAL A 213 -5.06 -0.33 -2.60
C VAL A 213 -5.31 -1.62 -3.38
N SER A 214 -5.40 -2.74 -2.65
CA SER A 214 -5.81 -4.01 -3.23
C SER A 214 -7.25 -3.90 -3.69
N ALA A 215 -7.51 -4.16 -4.97
CA ALA A 215 -8.86 -4.20 -5.48
C ALA A 215 -9.64 -5.29 -4.73
N VAL A 216 -10.67 -4.90 -4.00
CA VAL A 216 -11.70 -5.84 -3.56
C VAL A 216 -12.54 -6.15 -4.78
N PRO A 217 -12.57 -7.40 -5.30
CA PRO A 217 -13.42 -7.70 -6.44
C PRO A 217 -14.87 -7.38 -6.08
N GLU A 218 -15.46 -6.43 -6.80
CA GLU A 218 -16.84 -6.02 -6.56
C GLU A 218 -17.79 -7.21 -6.74
N PRO A 219 -18.91 -7.29 -6.00
CA PRO A 219 -19.92 -8.32 -6.17
C PRO A 219 -20.37 -8.48 -7.63
N GLU A 220 -20.35 -7.39 -8.41
CA GLU A 220 -20.63 -7.37 -9.84
C GLU A 220 -19.62 -8.18 -10.66
N THR A 221 -18.34 -8.16 -10.28
CA THR A 221 -17.28 -8.97 -10.94
C THR A 221 -17.55 -10.45 -10.76
N TYR A 222 -17.95 -10.89 -9.58
CA TYR A 222 -18.35 -12.27 -9.32
C TYR A 222 -19.64 -12.63 -10.06
N ALA A 223 -20.62 -11.72 -10.11
CA ALA A 223 -21.86 -11.92 -10.84
C ALA A 223 -21.60 -12.07 -12.35
N MET A 224 -20.74 -11.23 -12.93
CA MET A 224 -20.35 -11.31 -14.34
C MET A 224 -19.56 -12.60 -14.64
N LEU A 225 -18.66 -13.01 -13.75
CA LEU A 225 -17.93 -14.27 -13.88
C LEU A 225 -18.91 -15.48 -13.88
N LEU A 226 -19.85 -15.51 -12.94
CA LEU A 226 -20.87 -16.57 -12.84
C LEU A 226 -21.81 -16.56 -14.05
N ALA A 227 -22.22 -15.38 -14.53
CA ALA A 227 -23.03 -15.24 -15.73
C ALA A 227 -22.28 -15.76 -16.98
N GLY A 228 -20.99 -15.42 -17.11
CA GLY A 228 -20.12 -15.90 -18.19
C GLY A 228 -19.94 -17.41 -18.15
N LEU A 229 -19.67 -18.00 -16.99
CA LEU A 229 -19.57 -19.46 -16.80
C LEU A 229 -20.91 -20.15 -17.09
N GLY A 230 -22.04 -19.56 -16.69
CA GLY A 230 -23.38 -20.04 -16.99
C GLY A 230 -23.66 -20.11 -18.50
N LEU A 231 -23.29 -19.06 -19.24
CA LEU A 231 -23.42 -19.01 -20.70
C LEU A 231 -22.57 -20.10 -21.39
N ILE A 232 -21.32 -20.26 -20.96
CA ILE A 232 -20.43 -21.30 -21.48
C ILE A 232 -21.05 -22.70 -21.21
N GLY A 233 -21.55 -22.95 -20.01
CA GLY A 233 -22.20 -24.21 -19.63
C GLY A 233 -23.42 -24.55 -20.50
N THR A 234 -24.26 -23.53 -20.81
CA THR A 234 -25.42 -23.72 -21.69
C THR A 234 -25.02 -23.99 -23.15
N MET A 235 -23.96 -23.36 -23.65
CA MET A 235 -23.42 -23.63 -25.00
C MET A 235 -22.85 -25.02 -25.13
N VAL A 236 -22.12 -25.54 -24.14
CA VAL A 236 -21.56 -26.89 -24.13
C VAL A 236 -22.68 -27.94 -24.10
N ARG A 237 -23.71 -27.71 -23.26
CA ARG A 237 -24.87 -28.60 -23.16
C ARG A 237 -25.66 -28.69 -24.48
N ARG A 238 -25.84 -27.60 -25.19
CA ARG A 238 -26.52 -27.57 -26.50
C ARG A 238 -25.75 -28.36 -27.58
N ARG A 239 -24.39 -28.33 -27.54
CA ARG A 239 -23.57 -29.10 -28.49
C ARG A 239 -23.65 -30.61 -28.24
N SER A 240 -23.72 -31.05 -27.00
CA SER A 240 -23.80 -32.47 -26.67
C SER A 240 -25.15 -33.11 -27.00
N SER A 241 -26.24 -32.31 -27.04
CA SER A 241 -27.59 -32.80 -27.41
C SER A 241 -27.85 -32.84 -28.92
N SER A 242 -26.94 -32.35 -29.79
CA SER A 242 -27.08 -32.40 -31.25
C SER A 242 -26.29 -33.53 -31.92
N ILE A 243 -25.66 -34.43 -31.13
CA ILE A 243 -24.85 -35.57 -31.59
C ILE A 243 -25.49 -36.91 -31.19
N GLY A 244 -26.78 -36.88 -30.73
CA GLY A 244 -27.56 -38.06 -30.41
C GLY A 244 -28.64 -38.34 -31.46
#